data_d7a7929b30d0ab01dccd074cd5819ae3
#
_entry.id   d7a7929b30d0ab01dccd074cd5819ae3
#
_cell.length_a   1.000
_cell.length_b   1.000
_cell.length_c   1.000
_cell.angle_alpha   90.00
_cell.angle_beta   90.00
_cell.angle_gamma   90.00
#
_symmetry.space_group_name_H-M   'P 1'
#
loop_
_entity.id
_entity.type
_entity.pdbx_description
1 polymer ?
#
loop_
_entity_poly.entity_id
_entity_poly.type
_entity_poly.pdbx_seq_one_letter_code
_entity_poly.pdbx_strand_id
1 'polypeptide(L)'
;MPYRRIAALLLVLTAMTAFLACKQAEPAAEPRPEGQTVVLEIGATPAPTAEPVPKPTDAPTPAPTETPEPTATPVPAWFPTDTPEEDGLYKLVVYFGSQSVVAYRAENGQWMEERVMICSSGKTTPEGTYRVYKKYRYHSLYGAKGQYCSRIVGHFLFHSVPIDENARKVEEGKSRMKLDEYEKLGTRASDGCIRLLCRDAKWVYDNCDKTTVVVMTADSGPVPPAAPALIAGAPYETEPGYGWDPTDPDPENPYHAVYGAPDVSADAAEGAGAGE
;
A
#
# COMPACT_ATOMS: atom_id res chain seq x y z
N MET A 1 -9.36 -65.11 -7.43
CA MET A 1 -10.23 -65.10 -6.22
C MET A 1 -10.78 -63.70 -6.00
N PRO A 2 -12.06 -63.42 -6.31
CA PRO A 2 -12.65 -62.09 -6.20
C PRO A 2 -13.71 -62.03 -5.10
N TYR A 3 -13.33 -61.84 -3.85
CA TYR A 3 -14.29 -61.62 -2.75
C TYR A 3 -13.75 -60.71 -1.68
N ARG A 4 -13.40 -59.46 -2.02
CA ARG A 4 -13.01 -58.44 -1.01
C ARG A 4 -13.44 -57.00 -1.34
N ARG A 5 -14.52 -56.81 -2.13
CA ARG A 5 -15.00 -55.47 -2.51
C ARG A 5 -16.50 -55.21 -2.30
N ILE A 6 -17.16 -55.82 -1.33
CA ILE A 6 -18.63 -55.64 -1.06
C ILE A 6 -18.94 -55.31 0.42
N ALA A 7 -18.02 -54.82 1.18
CA ALA A 7 -18.29 -54.51 2.60
C ALA A 7 -18.09 -53.02 2.98
N ALA A 8 -18.05 -52.10 2.03
CA ALA A 8 -17.83 -50.66 2.31
C ALA A 8 -18.96 -49.74 1.79
N LEU A 9 -20.13 -50.24 1.47
CA LEU A 9 -21.22 -49.43 0.89
C LEU A 9 -22.53 -49.44 1.69
N LEU A 10 -22.50 -49.72 2.99
CA LEU A 10 -23.73 -49.84 3.79
C LEU A 10 -23.69 -49.11 5.13
N LEU A 11 -22.83 -48.10 5.27
CA LEU A 11 -22.68 -47.33 6.54
C LEU A 11 -22.75 -45.79 6.36
N VAL A 12 -23.32 -45.29 5.28
CA VAL A 12 -23.46 -43.85 4.99
C VAL A 12 -24.93 -43.40 4.87
N LEU A 13 -25.93 -44.27 5.15
CA LEU A 13 -27.34 -43.92 4.94
C LEU A 13 -28.18 -43.77 6.23
N THR A 14 -27.60 -43.53 7.41
CA THR A 14 -28.37 -43.36 8.66
C THR A 14 -27.99 -42.15 9.50
N ALA A 15 -27.46 -41.08 8.92
CA ALA A 15 -27.16 -39.84 9.63
C ALA A 15 -27.82 -38.59 8.99
N MET A 16 -28.96 -38.71 8.36
CA MET A 16 -29.62 -37.60 7.68
C MET A 16 -31.10 -37.44 8.06
N THR A 17 -31.45 -37.59 9.35
CA THR A 17 -32.81 -37.24 9.84
C THR A 17 -32.74 -36.75 11.30
N ALA A 18 -32.17 -35.57 11.58
CA ALA A 18 -32.43 -34.84 12.82
C ALA A 18 -31.82 -33.41 12.77
N PHE A 19 -32.30 -32.58 11.87
CA PHE A 19 -32.11 -31.12 12.03
C PHE A 19 -33.22 -30.38 11.29
N LEU A 20 -34.45 -30.57 11.80
CA LEU A 20 -35.57 -29.69 11.46
C LEU A 20 -36.29 -29.38 12.75
N ALA A 21 -36.07 -28.21 13.31
CA ALA A 21 -36.94 -27.44 14.22
C ALA A 21 -36.10 -26.64 15.22
N CYS A 22 -35.66 -25.48 14.86
CA CYS A 22 -35.57 -24.34 15.76
C CYS A 22 -35.70 -23.06 14.94
N LYS A 23 -36.95 -22.73 14.64
CA LYS A 23 -37.32 -21.43 14.08
C LYS A 23 -37.39 -20.50 15.31
N GLN A 24 -36.29 -19.78 15.60
CA GLN A 24 -36.34 -18.71 16.59
C GLN A 24 -36.94 -17.46 15.95
N ALA A 25 -37.97 -16.93 16.64
CA ALA A 25 -38.67 -15.73 16.24
C ALA A 25 -37.76 -14.50 16.31
N GLU A 26 -37.86 -13.65 15.29
CA GLU A 26 -37.32 -12.29 15.29
C GLU A 26 -37.96 -11.47 16.43
N PRO A 27 -37.20 -10.72 17.23
CA PRO A 27 -37.79 -9.73 18.12
C PRO A 27 -38.32 -8.56 17.27
N ALA A 28 -39.58 -8.23 17.50
CA ALA A 28 -40.28 -7.10 16.92
C ALA A 28 -39.53 -5.78 17.23
N ALA A 29 -39.33 -4.98 16.19
CA ALA A 29 -38.80 -3.63 16.33
C ALA A 29 -39.70 -2.75 17.15
N GLU A 30 -39.16 -2.14 18.22
CA GLU A 30 -39.85 -1.10 18.97
C GLU A 30 -40.07 0.15 18.13
N PRO A 31 -41.21 0.83 18.23
CA PRO A 31 -41.47 2.05 17.47
C PRO A 31 -40.62 3.21 18.03
N ARG A 32 -39.96 3.89 17.11
CA ARG A 32 -39.21 5.12 17.36
C ARG A 32 -40.17 6.21 17.84
N PRO A 33 -39.90 6.96 18.90
CA PRO A 33 -40.74 8.06 19.32
C PRO A 33 -40.71 9.18 18.28
N GLU A 34 -41.95 9.64 17.94
CA GLU A 34 -42.17 10.77 17.05
C GLU A 34 -41.58 12.05 17.65
N GLY A 35 -40.83 12.80 16.82
CA GLY A 35 -40.21 14.06 17.21
C GLY A 35 -41.25 15.11 17.61
N GLN A 36 -41.14 15.61 18.81
CA GLN A 36 -41.83 16.80 19.26
C GLN A 36 -41.27 18.01 18.53
N THR A 37 -42.09 18.64 17.71
CA THR A 37 -41.79 19.94 17.12
C THR A 37 -41.90 20.99 18.22
N VAL A 38 -40.78 21.51 18.70
CA VAL A 38 -40.77 22.68 19.59
C VAL A 38 -40.92 23.92 18.71
N VAL A 39 -42.08 24.52 18.76
CA VAL A 39 -42.33 25.86 18.19
C VAL A 39 -41.73 26.88 19.16
N LEU A 40 -40.64 27.50 18.78
CA LEU A 40 -40.07 28.66 19.46
C LEU A 40 -40.89 29.90 19.05
N GLU A 41 -41.74 30.41 19.91
CA GLU A 41 -42.33 31.77 19.77
C GLU A 41 -41.18 32.79 19.92
N ILE A 42 -40.90 33.46 18.83
CA ILE A 42 -39.96 34.60 18.82
C ILE A 42 -40.76 35.85 19.24
N GLY A 43 -40.69 36.17 20.53
CA GLY A 43 -41.19 37.43 21.03
C GLY A 43 -40.45 38.61 20.39
N ALA A 44 -41.18 39.50 19.72
CA ALA A 44 -40.66 40.70 19.14
C ALA A 44 -40.23 41.69 20.24
N THR A 45 -38.94 41.91 20.38
CA THR A 45 -38.39 42.99 21.18
C THR A 45 -38.40 44.28 20.35
N PRO A 46 -38.88 45.42 20.89
CA PRO A 46 -38.92 46.70 20.18
C PRO A 46 -37.47 47.20 19.93
N ALA A 47 -37.26 47.71 18.73
CA ALA A 47 -36.00 48.27 18.29
C ALA A 47 -35.56 49.45 19.14
N PRO A 48 -34.29 49.54 19.58
CA PRO A 48 -33.76 50.74 20.23
C PRO A 48 -33.60 51.88 19.17
N THR A 49 -33.98 53.05 19.58
CA THR A 49 -33.83 54.33 18.84
C THR A 49 -32.34 54.56 18.56
N ALA A 50 -31.98 54.79 17.31
CA ALA A 50 -30.62 55.07 16.86
C ALA A 50 -30.15 56.44 17.37
N GLU A 51 -29.07 56.43 18.19
CA GLU A 51 -28.29 57.63 18.46
C GLU A 51 -27.41 57.97 17.24
N PRO A 52 -27.11 59.28 16.98
CA PRO A 52 -26.35 59.67 15.82
C PRO A 52 -24.90 59.18 15.90
N VAL A 53 -24.50 58.43 14.89
CA VAL A 53 -23.16 57.87 14.72
C VAL A 53 -22.18 59.06 14.50
N PRO A 54 -21.10 59.18 15.27
CA PRO A 54 -20.03 60.15 15.01
C PRO A 54 -19.33 59.79 13.69
N LYS A 55 -19.04 60.83 12.90
CA LYS A 55 -18.34 60.77 11.60
C LYS A 55 -16.99 60.04 11.80
N PRO A 56 -16.63 59.07 10.95
CA PRO A 56 -15.33 58.39 11.06
C PRO A 56 -14.19 59.39 10.85
N THR A 57 -13.32 59.49 11.83
CA THR A 57 -12.02 60.15 11.69
C THR A 57 -11.13 59.17 10.93
N ASP A 58 -10.52 59.63 9.84
CA ASP A 58 -9.56 58.81 9.06
C ASP A 58 -8.42 58.37 9.98
N ALA A 59 -8.45 57.08 10.34
CA ALA A 59 -7.31 56.46 11.02
C ALA A 59 -6.17 56.28 10.00
N PRO A 60 -4.91 56.52 10.36
CA PRO A 60 -3.79 56.29 9.46
C PRO A 60 -3.77 54.82 9.00
N THR A 61 -3.69 54.61 7.69
CA THR A 61 -3.52 53.30 7.09
C THR A 61 -2.28 52.63 7.72
N PRO A 62 -2.41 51.44 8.35
CA PRO A 62 -1.26 50.75 8.86
C PRO A 62 -0.29 50.44 7.71
N ALA A 63 1.00 50.71 7.93
CA ALA A 63 2.04 50.33 7.00
C ALA A 63 1.98 48.85 6.73
N PRO A 64 2.24 48.39 5.47
CA PRO A 64 2.24 46.97 5.13
C PRO A 64 3.20 46.23 6.07
N THR A 65 2.66 45.34 6.90
CA THR A 65 3.45 44.41 7.69
C THR A 65 4.19 43.48 6.72
N GLU A 66 5.51 43.49 6.74
CA GLU A 66 6.31 42.56 5.94
C GLU A 66 5.85 41.15 6.24
N THR A 67 5.42 40.42 5.21
CA THR A 67 5.08 38.99 5.30
C THR A 67 6.35 38.29 5.72
N PRO A 68 6.38 37.54 6.84
CA PRO A 68 7.58 36.82 7.23
C PRO A 68 8.02 35.90 6.11
N GLU A 69 9.28 35.98 5.73
CA GLU A 69 9.91 35.11 4.77
C GLU A 69 9.73 33.67 5.24
N PRO A 70 9.28 32.72 4.37
CA PRO A 70 9.04 31.35 4.78
C PRO A 70 10.32 30.74 5.34
N THR A 71 10.32 30.43 6.63
CA THR A 71 11.43 29.73 7.27
C THR A 71 11.60 28.38 6.60
N ALA A 72 12.77 28.13 6.01
CA ALA A 72 13.07 26.85 5.37
C ALA A 72 12.86 25.71 6.39
N THR A 73 11.98 24.76 6.05
CA THR A 73 11.78 23.56 6.86
C THR A 73 13.11 22.79 6.90
N PRO A 74 13.64 22.42 8.07
CA PRO A 74 14.90 21.69 8.14
C PRO A 74 14.78 20.36 7.39
N VAL A 75 15.75 20.09 6.52
CA VAL A 75 15.83 18.83 5.77
C VAL A 75 16.04 17.69 6.77
N PRO A 76 15.22 16.64 6.75
CA PRO A 76 15.39 15.50 7.66
C PRO A 76 16.76 14.84 7.49
N ALA A 77 17.34 14.32 8.58
CA ALA A 77 18.66 13.68 8.56
C ALA A 77 18.76 12.44 7.62
N TRP A 78 17.63 11.82 7.32
CA TRP A 78 17.54 10.68 6.40
C TRP A 78 17.46 11.08 4.93
N PHE A 79 17.28 12.36 4.62
CA PHE A 79 17.17 12.83 3.23
C PHE A 79 18.54 12.83 2.55
N PRO A 80 18.67 12.35 1.28
CA PRO A 80 19.94 12.36 0.56
C PRO A 80 20.44 13.79 0.34
N THR A 81 21.71 14.02 0.66
CA THR A 81 22.37 15.32 0.48
C THR A 81 23.37 15.32 -0.67
N ASP A 82 23.63 14.17 -1.27
CA ASP A 82 24.46 14.04 -2.46
C ASP A 82 23.72 14.55 -3.71
N THR A 83 24.49 15.02 -4.68
CA THR A 83 23.95 15.47 -5.97
C THR A 83 23.58 14.26 -6.83
N PRO A 84 22.42 14.29 -7.54
CA PRO A 84 22.08 13.24 -8.52
C PRO A 84 23.16 13.09 -9.59
N GLU A 85 23.48 11.84 -9.93
CA GLU A 85 24.33 11.54 -11.11
C GLU A 85 23.58 11.94 -12.40
N GLU A 86 24.30 12.37 -13.44
CA GLU A 86 23.68 12.87 -14.68
C GLU A 86 22.75 11.83 -15.35
N ASP A 87 23.06 10.53 -15.21
CA ASP A 87 22.29 9.45 -15.85
C ASP A 87 21.28 8.78 -14.92
N GLY A 88 21.25 9.14 -13.65
CA GLY A 88 20.42 8.49 -12.64
C GLY A 88 19.10 9.22 -12.37
N LEU A 89 17.99 8.77 -12.95
CA LEU A 89 16.68 9.36 -12.70
C LEU A 89 16.21 9.09 -11.28
N TYR A 90 16.48 7.90 -10.73
CA TYR A 90 16.01 7.47 -9.41
C TYR A 90 17.14 6.99 -8.50
N LYS A 91 16.94 7.24 -7.20
CA LYS A 91 17.70 6.66 -6.10
C LYS A 91 16.72 5.99 -5.14
N LEU A 92 17.03 4.77 -4.72
CA LEU A 92 16.27 4.07 -3.69
C LEU A 92 17.07 4.02 -2.39
N VAL A 93 16.43 4.31 -1.27
CA VAL A 93 17.01 4.11 0.05
C VAL A 93 16.14 3.16 0.85
N VAL A 94 16.73 2.04 1.29
CA VAL A 94 16.08 1.01 2.10
C VAL A 94 16.48 1.22 3.55
N TYR A 95 15.53 1.59 4.40
CA TYR A 95 15.73 1.84 5.82
C TYR A 95 15.27 0.63 6.63
N PHE A 96 16.23 -0.07 7.25
CA PHE A 96 15.89 -1.27 8.03
C PHE A 96 15.22 -0.90 9.37
N GLY A 97 15.48 0.29 9.90
CA GLY A 97 14.87 0.74 11.17
C GLY A 97 13.37 1.00 11.06
N SER A 98 12.91 1.61 9.98
CA SER A 98 11.49 1.91 9.72
C SER A 98 10.81 0.91 8.79
N GLN A 99 11.55 -0.07 8.23
CA GLN A 99 11.05 -1.01 7.23
C GLN A 99 10.37 -0.29 6.06
N SER A 100 11.05 0.74 5.55
CA SER A 100 10.60 1.54 4.42
C SER A 100 11.63 1.55 3.29
N VAL A 101 11.13 1.70 2.07
CA VAL A 101 11.92 2.06 0.89
C VAL A 101 11.44 3.40 0.41
N VAL A 102 12.36 4.35 0.27
CA VAL A 102 12.07 5.66 -0.29
C VAL A 102 12.68 5.74 -1.66
N ALA A 103 11.86 6.08 -2.65
CA ALA A 103 12.32 6.45 -3.97
C ALA A 103 12.48 7.96 -4.03
N TYR A 104 13.62 8.42 -4.48
CA TYR A 104 13.91 9.80 -4.80
C TYR A 104 14.09 9.95 -6.29
N ARG A 105 13.50 11.00 -6.86
CA ARG A 105 13.66 11.38 -8.26
C ARG A 105 14.63 12.56 -8.37
N ALA A 106 15.50 12.50 -9.34
CA ALA A 106 16.39 13.62 -9.70
C ALA A 106 15.58 14.70 -10.40
N GLU A 107 15.60 15.92 -9.87
CA GLU A 107 14.94 17.07 -10.46
C GLU A 107 15.77 18.33 -10.21
N ASN A 108 16.11 19.09 -11.25
CA ASN A 108 16.91 20.33 -11.17
C ASN A 108 18.22 20.19 -10.35
N GLY A 109 18.90 19.03 -10.44
CA GLY A 109 20.13 18.74 -9.72
C GLY A 109 19.95 18.44 -8.24
N GLN A 110 18.74 18.17 -7.79
CA GLN A 110 18.39 17.78 -6.41
C GLN A 110 17.58 16.51 -6.37
N TRP A 111 17.61 15.81 -5.24
CA TRP A 111 16.72 14.68 -4.97
C TRP A 111 15.39 15.18 -4.46
N MET A 112 14.30 14.73 -5.06
CA MET A 112 12.93 14.95 -4.61
C MET A 112 12.33 13.63 -4.16
N GLU A 113 11.65 13.61 -3.02
CA GLU A 113 10.92 12.42 -2.56
C GLU A 113 9.77 12.13 -3.52
N GLU A 114 9.82 10.96 -4.12
CA GLU A 114 8.83 10.50 -5.11
C GLU A 114 7.80 9.57 -4.45
N ARG A 115 8.29 8.63 -3.64
CA ARG A 115 7.45 7.57 -3.07
C ARG A 115 8.04 7.00 -1.80
N VAL A 116 7.20 6.78 -0.79
CA VAL A 116 7.53 6.01 0.41
C VAL A 116 6.76 4.69 0.38
N MET A 117 7.47 3.58 0.44
CA MET A 117 6.93 2.22 0.30
C MET A 117 7.17 1.43 1.58
N ILE A 118 6.14 0.72 2.08
CA ILE A 118 6.33 -0.26 3.15
C ILE A 118 7.12 -1.46 2.61
N CYS A 119 8.04 -1.99 3.42
CA CYS A 119 8.80 -3.18 3.04
C CYS A 119 8.95 -4.17 4.17
N SER A 120 9.48 -5.35 3.84
CA SER A 120 10.09 -6.29 4.80
C SER A 120 11.48 -6.66 4.32
N SER A 121 12.50 -6.21 5.04
CA SER A 121 13.87 -6.67 4.89
C SER A 121 14.13 -7.92 5.72
N GLY A 122 15.30 -8.51 5.59
CA GLY A 122 15.74 -9.68 6.39
C GLY A 122 16.90 -9.36 7.32
N LYS A 123 17.20 -10.30 8.21
CA LYS A 123 18.36 -10.20 9.08
C LYS A 123 19.69 -10.26 8.32
N THR A 124 19.70 -10.94 7.15
CA THR A 124 20.87 -11.10 6.29
C THR A 124 20.95 -10.05 5.18
N THR A 125 19.98 -9.11 5.11
CA THR A 125 20.03 -8.01 4.13
C THR A 125 21.28 -7.19 4.41
N PRO A 126 22.20 -7.04 3.42
CA PRO A 126 23.45 -6.33 3.64
C PRO A 126 23.23 -4.81 3.60
N GLU A 127 23.96 -4.09 4.45
CA GLU A 127 24.11 -2.64 4.30
C GLU A 127 25.07 -2.30 3.16
N GLY A 128 24.94 -1.11 2.58
CA GLY A 128 25.84 -0.61 1.55
C GLY A 128 25.13 0.05 0.39
N THR A 129 25.91 0.41 -0.63
CA THR A 129 25.43 1.05 -1.85
C THR A 129 25.58 0.11 -3.04
N TYR A 130 24.49 -0.08 -3.76
CA TYR A 130 24.35 -1.04 -4.86
C TYR A 130 23.61 -0.39 -6.02
N ARG A 131 23.32 -1.21 -7.06
CA ARG A 131 22.50 -0.79 -8.21
C ARG A 131 21.55 -1.92 -8.61
N VAL A 132 20.39 -1.57 -9.16
CA VAL A 132 19.53 -2.54 -9.84
C VAL A 132 20.24 -3.02 -11.09
N TYR A 133 20.42 -4.34 -11.29
CA TYR A 133 21.17 -4.81 -12.44
C TYR A 133 20.49 -5.90 -13.29
N LYS A 134 19.42 -6.51 -12.79
CA LYS A 134 18.65 -7.52 -13.53
C LYS A 134 17.22 -7.58 -13.06
N LYS A 135 16.29 -7.81 -14.00
CA LYS A 135 14.85 -7.84 -13.72
C LYS A 135 14.25 -9.18 -14.16
N TYR A 136 13.21 -9.63 -13.43
CA TYR A 136 12.45 -10.82 -13.76
C TYR A 136 10.97 -10.56 -13.43
N ARG A 137 10.06 -10.87 -14.37
CA ARG A 137 8.63 -10.76 -14.10
C ARG A 137 8.22 -11.68 -12.95
N TYR A 138 8.76 -12.90 -12.94
CA TYR A 138 8.67 -13.87 -11.85
C TYR A 138 10.06 -14.45 -11.57
N HIS A 139 10.37 -14.70 -10.30
CA HIS A 139 11.61 -15.36 -9.89
C HIS A 139 11.37 -16.33 -8.74
N SER A 140 11.96 -17.52 -8.80
CA SER A 140 11.88 -18.52 -7.73
C SER A 140 12.60 -18.04 -6.48
N LEU A 141 11.91 -18.16 -5.35
CA LEU A 141 12.37 -17.86 -4.02
C LEU A 141 12.11 -19.09 -3.17
N TYR A 142 13.04 -19.82 -2.73
CA TYR A 142 12.93 -21.00 -1.87
C TYR A 142 11.48 -21.43 -1.50
N GLY A 143 10.84 -22.26 -2.32
CA GLY A 143 9.47 -22.73 -2.12
C GLY A 143 8.36 -21.69 -2.36
N ALA A 144 8.68 -20.62 -3.07
CA ALA A 144 7.75 -19.56 -3.46
C ALA A 144 8.25 -18.84 -4.70
N LYS A 145 7.46 -17.89 -5.23
CA LYS A 145 7.89 -16.95 -6.28
C LYS A 145 7.66 -15.51 -5.83
N GLY A 146 8.51 -14.61 -6.32
CA GLY A 146 8.25 -13.18 -6.31
C GLY A 146 7.79 -12.71 -7.68
N GLN A 147 6.95 -11.68 -7.71
CA GLN A 147 6.60 -10.94 -8.91
C GLN A 147 7.43 -9.65 -8.99
N TYR A 148 7.63 -9.14 -10.21
CA TYR A 148 8.33 -7.87 -10.45
C TYR A 148 9.67 -7.77 -9.72
N CYS A 149 10.48 -8.81 -9.88
CA CYS A 149 11.75 -8.93 -9.16
C CYS A 149 12.82 -8.06 -9.78
N SER A 150 13.45 -7.21 -8.98
CA SER A 150 14.58 -6.36 -9.36
C SER A 150 15.79 -6.69 -8.50
N ARG A 151 16.84 -7.26 -9.13
CA ARG A 151 18.04 -7.74 -8.43
C ARG A 151 18.97 -6.60 -8.08
N ILE A 152 19.44 -6.59 -6.83
CA ILE A 152 20.28 -5.55 -6.24
C ILE A 152 21.73 -6.02 -6.13
N VAL A 153 21.98 -7.10 -5.40
CA VAL A 153 23.30 -7.68 -5.14
C VAL A 153 23.17 -9.18 -4.87
N GLY A 154 24.07 -9.99 -5.43
CA GLY A 154 24.05 -11.44 -5.20
C GLY A 154 22.69 -12.06 -5.52
N HIS A 155 22.04 -12.59 -4.49
CA HIS A 155 20.70 -13.17 -4.56
C HIS A 155 19.60 -12.24 -3.99
N PHE A 156 19.95 -11.06 -3.48
CA PHE A 156 19.00 -10.11 -2.90
C PHE A 156 18.26 -9.33 -4.00
N LEU A 157 16.93 -9.26 -3.84
CA LEU A 157 16.01 -8.63 -4.79
C LEU A 157 15.00 -7.76 -4.06
N PHE A 158 14.50 -6.73 -4.76
CA PHE A 158 13.15 -6.24 -4.53
C PHE A 158 12.17 -7.20 -5.21
N HIS A 159 11.06 -7.52 -4.58
CA HIS A 159 9.98 -8.32 -5.16
C HIS A 159 8.66 -8.14 -4.38
N SER A 160 7.55 -8.54 -4.96
CA SER A 160 6.25 -8.57 -4.27
C SER A 160 6.29 -9.47 -3.03
N VAL A 161 5.29 -9.39 -2.17
CA VAL A 161 5.03 -10.47 -1.20
C VAL A 161 5.08 -11.82 -1.93
N PRO A 162 5.66 -12.86 -1.32
CA PRO A 162 5.78 -14.19 -1.94
C PRO A 162 4.42 -14.78 -2.36
N ILE A 163 4.41 -15.36 -3.53
CA ILE A 163 3.26 -16.07 -4.11
C ILE A 163 3.55 -17.57 -4.23
N ASP A 164 2.53 -18.38 -4.50
CA ASP A 164 2.68 -19.81 -4.71
C ASP A 164 3.74 -20.11 -5.80
N GLU A 165 4.53 -21.13 -5.58
CA GLU A 165 5.57 -21.58 -6.53
C GLU A 165 4.98 -22.20 -7.82
N ASN A 166 3.70 -22.58 -7.81
CA ASN A 166 3.04 -23.15 -8.97
C ASN A 166 2.88 -22.13 -10.11
N ALA A 167 3.90 -22.07 -10.97
CA ALA A 167 4.00 -21.12 -12.07
C ALA A 167 2.78 -21.09 -13.00
N ARG A 168 2.15 -22.25 -13.26
CA ARG A 168 1.01 -22.33 -14.18
C ARG A 168 -0.19 -21.50 -13.71
N LYS A 169 -0.45 -21.49 -12.41
CA LYS A 169 -1.57 -20.71 -11.85
C LYS A 169 -1.28 -19.20 -11.79
N VAL A 170 -0.04 -18.85 -11.66
CA VAL A 170 0.42 -17.45 -11.70
C VAL A 170 0.39 -16.90 -13.12
N GLU A 171 0.81 -17.72 -14.11
CA GLU A 171 0.78 -17.36 -15.54
C GLU A 171 -0.66 -17.28 -16.09
N GLU A 172 -1.61 -17.97 -15.45
CA GLU A 172 -3.03 -17.89 -15.74
C GLU A 172 -3.73 -16.69 -15.06
N GLY A 173 -2.98 -15.70 -14.55
CA GLY A 173 -3.51 -14.50 -13.89
C GLY A 173 -4.05 -14.74 -12.47
N LYS A 174 -3.87 -15.92 -11.91
CA LYS A 174 -4.32 -16.24 -10.54
C LYS A 174 -3.20 -16.01 -9.55
N SER A 175 -3.10 -14.81 -9.03
CA SER A 175 -2.19 -14.51 -7.90
C SER A 175 -2.60 -15.33 -6.69
N ARG A 176 -1.63 -15.99 -6.07
CA ARG A 176 -1.78 -16.75 -4.83
C ARG A 176 -0.75 -16.29 -3.84
N MET A 177 -0.97 -15.10 -3.34
CA MET A 177 -0.12 -14.48 -2.34
C MET A 177 -0.20 -15.26 -1.02
N LYS A 178 0.93 -15.44 -0.35
CA LYS A 178 0.99 -16.01 1.00
C LYS A 178 0.52 -14.97 2.00
N LEU A 179 -0.64 -15.20 2.62
CA LEU A 179 -1.29 -14.25 3.53
C LEU A 179 -0.43 -13.96 4.76
N ASP A 180 0.18 -15.00 5.34
CA ASP A 180 1.08 -14.87 6.50
C ASP A 180 2.34 -14.04 6.20
N GLU A 181 2.79 -14.00 4.96
CA GLU A 181 3.92 -13.17 4.54
C GLU A 181 3.51 -11.72 4.26
N TYR A 182 2.27 -11.50 3.85
CA TYR A 182 1.70 -10.16 3.70
C TYR A 182 1.54 -9.47 5.07
N GLU A 183 1.01 -10.18 6.05
CA GLU A 183 0.83 -9.67 7.41
C GLU A 183 2.13 -9.29 8.11
N LYS A 184 3.28 -9.80 7.63
CA LYS A 184 4.61 -9.45 8.12
C LYS A 184 5.20 -8.19 7.50
N LEU A 185 4.53 -7.55 6.52
CA LEU A 185 5.02 -6.29 5.96
C LEU A 185 5.20 -5.24 7.07
N GLY A 186 6.29 -4.48 6.98
CA GLY A 186 6.70 -3.55 8.03
C GLY A 186 7.57 -4.17 9.13
N THR A 187 7.91 -5.46 9.01
CA THR A 187 8.81 -6.14 9.96
C THR A 187 10.00 -6.79 9.25
N ARG A 188 11.10 -7.07 9.96
CA ARG A 188 12.26 -7.79 9.42
C ARG A 188 11.98 -9.30 9.36
N ALA A 189 11.22 -9.73 8.36
CA ALA A 189 10.68 -11.08 8.25
C ALA A 189 11.20 -11.88 7.05
N SER A 190 11.96 -11.29 6.13
CA SER A 190 12.51 -12.01 4.99
C SER A 190 13.82 -12.74 5.32
N ASP A 191 14.26 -13.64 4.45
CA ASP A 191 15.60 -14.26 4.50
C ASP A 191 16.71 -13.35 3.96
N GLY A 192 16.34 -12.10 3.52
CA GLY A 192 17.29 -11.12 3.02
C GLY A 192 16.78 -10.26 1.86
N CYS A 193 15.88 -10.75 1.01
CA CYS A 193 15.25 -9.94 -0.02
C CYS A 193 14.39 -8.82 0.59
N ILE A 194 14.11 -7.80 -0.20
CA ILE A 194 13.23 -6.68 0.17
C ILE A 194 11.86 -6.97 -0.40
N ARG A 195 10.92 -7.37 0.46
CA ARG A 195 9.51 -7.60 0.09
C ARG A 195 8.77 -6.28 0.06
N LEU A 196 7.94 -6.07 -0.95
CA LEU A 196 7.13 -4.89 -1.17
C LEU A 196 5.68 -5.29 -1.45
N LEU A 197 4.75 -4.36 -1.35
CA LEU A 197 3.44 -4.49 -1.98
C LEU A 197 3.60 -4.70 -3.49
N CYS A 198 2.67 -5.39 -4.12
CA CYS A 198 2.79 -5.75 -5.53
C CYS A 198 2.90 -4.51 -6.44
N ARG A 199 2.11 -3.45 -6.18
CA ARG A 199 2.21 -2.17 -6.90
C ARG A 199 3.59 -1.53 -6.78
N ASP A 200 4.19 -1.57 -5.58
CA ASP A 200 5.48 -0.94 -5.32
C ASP A 200 6.63 -1.76 -5.92
N ALA A 201 6.54 -3.09 -5.87
CA ALA A 201 7.47 -3.97 -6.58
C ALA A 201 7.41 -3.75 -8.10
N LYS A 202 6.19 -3.57 -8.65
CA LYS A 202 5.99 -3.23 -10.06
C LYS A 202 6.58 -1.87 -10.39
N TRP A 203 6.33 -0.86 -9.55
CA TRP A 203 6.89 0.48 -9.76
C TRP A 203 8.43 0.44 -9.82
N VAL A 204 9.10 -0.23 -8.87
CA VAL A 204 10.55 -0.44 -8.90
C VAL A 204 10.98 -1.18 -10.16
N TYR A 205 10.23 -2.21 -10.55
CA TYR A 205 10.51 -2.99 -11.75
C TYR A 205 10.44 -2.14 -13.03
N ASP A 206 9.46 -1.27 -13.14
CA ASP A 206 9.24 -0.48 -14.34
C ASP A 206 10.19 0.72 -14.41
N ASN A 207 10.43 1.43 -13.31
CA ASN A 207 11.10 2.72 -13.27
C ASN A 207 12.60 2.67 -12.89
N CYS A 208 13.06 1.61 -12.22
CA CYS A 208 14.45 1.51 -11.76
C CYS A 208 15.26 0.57 -12.64
N ASP A 209 16.46 0.96 -13.01
CA ASP A 209 17.35 0.19 -13.89
C ASP A 209 18.82 0.21 -13.39
N LYS A 210 19.79 -0.03 -14.30
CA LYS A 210 21.21 -0.08 -13.97
C LYS A 210 21.79 1.27 -13.51
N THR A 211 21.12 2.37 -13.79
CA THR A 211 21.50 3.70 -13.33
C THR A 211 21.03 3.98 -11.92
N THR A 212 19.95 3.28 -11.48
CA THR A 212 19.37 3.47 -10.16
C THR A 212 20.30 3.01 -9.04
N VAL A 213 20.72 3.96 -8.21
CA VAL A 213 21.48 3.69 -6.97
C VAL A 213 20.53 3.17 -5.90
N VAL A 214 20.94 2.14 -5.18
CA VAL A 214 20.22 1.56 -4.05
C VAL A 214 21.11 1.62 -2.82
N VAL A 215 20.74 2.44 -1.85
CA VAL A 215 21.38 2.49 -0.53
C VAL A 215 20.57 1.64 0.44
N MET A 216 21.23 0.75 1.15
CA MET A 216 20.62 -0.08 2.20
C MET A 216 21.31 0.24 3.53
N THR A 217 20.53 0.67 4.54
CA THR A 217 21.06 1.17 5.82
C THR A 217 20.24 0.68 7.01
N ALA A 218 20.92 0.54 8.17
CA ALA A 218 20.28 0.24 9.44
C ALA A 218 19.47 1.42 10.01
N ASP A 219 19.65 2.62 9.48
CA ASP A 219 18.96 3.81 9.93
C ASP A 219 17.43 3.68 9.80
N SER A 220 16.74 4.63 10.42
CA SER A 220 15.30 4.84 10.24
C SER A 220 15.04 6.01 9.32
N GLY A 221 14.21 5.79 8.32
CA GLY A 221 13.69 6.82 7.42
C GLY A 221 12.24 7.18 7.76
N PRO A 222 11.48 7.70 6.79
CA PRO A 222 10.07 8.03 7.00
C PRO A 222 9.26 6.76 7.33
N VAL A 223 8.21 6.96 8.12
CA VAL A 223 7.23 5.90 8.41
C VAL A 223 6.42 5.65 7.14
N PRO A 224 6.43 4.44 6.59
CA PRO A 224 5.69 4.15 5.36
C PRO A 224 4.18 4.12 5.62
N PRO A 225 3.35 4.35 4.58
CA PRO A 225 1.92 4.08 4.66
C PRO A 225 1.68 2.61 5.02
N ALA A 226 0.66 2.35 5.83
CA ALA A 226 0.26 0.98 6.16
C ALA A 226 -0.17 0.22 4.89
N ALA A 227 0.11 -1.08 4.86
CA ALA A 227 -0.43 -1.95 3.82
C ALA A 227 -1.97 -1.96 3.90
N PRO A 228 -2.69 -2.01 2.75
CA PRO A 228 -4.14 -2.18 2.74
C PRO A 228 -4.58 -3.40 3.54
N ALA A 229 -5.67 -3.29 4.30
CA ALA A 229 -6.18 -4.39 5.07
C ALA A 229 -6.65 -5.54 4.17
N LEU A 230 -6.33 -6.78 4.57
CA LEU A 230 -6.95 -7.95 3.95
C LEU A 230 -8.38 -8.07 4.46
N ILE A 231 -9.32 -8.33 3.55
CA ILE A 231 -10.71 -8.59 3.89
C ILE A 231 -10.85 -10.11 4.05
N ALA A 232 -11.15 -10.53 5.26
CA ALA A 232 -11.32 -11.95 5.58
C ALA A 232 -12.49 -12.58 4.80
N GLY A 233 -12.29 -13.78 4.33
CA GLY A 233 -13.28 -14.60 3.65
C GLY A 233 -13.26 -14.50 2.12
N ALA A 234 -13.93 -15.45 1.46
CA ALA A 234 -14.10 -15.45 0.01
C ALA A 234 -14.75 -14.14 -0.48
N PRO A 235 -14.41 -13.63 -1.68
CA PRO A 235 -13.73 -14.32 -2.78
C PRO A 235 -12.21 -14.09 -2.82
N TYR A 236 -11.60 -13.48 -1.83
CA TYR A 236 -10.21 -13.02 -1.85
C TYR A 236 -9.20 -14.11 -1.47
N GLU A 237 -9.64 -15.13 -0.74
CA GLU A 237 -8.87 -16.35 -0.51
C GLU A 237 -9.08 -17.35 -1.66
N THR A 238 -8.00 -17.77 -2.27
CA THR A 238 -8.02 -18.77 -3.35
C THR A 238 -7.93 -20.19 -2.81
N GLU A 239 -7.20 -20.39 -1.71
CA GLU A 239 -7.05 -21.60 -0.90
C GLU A 239 -6.64 -21.19 0.52
N PRO A 240 -6.75 -22.08 1.54
CA PRO A 240 -6.29 -21.76 2.91
C PRO A 240 -4.85 -21.24 2.92
N GLY A 241 -4.65 -20.04 3.48
CA GLY A 241 -3.34 -19.37 3.58
C GLY A 241 -2.86 -18.66 2.31
N TYR A 242 -3.68 -18.62 1.24
CA TYR A 242 -3.35 -17.90 0.00
C TYR A 242 -4.48 -16.96 -0.41
N GLY A 243 -4.09 -15.83 -0.97
CA GLY A 243 -5.03 -14.80 -1.41
C GLY A 243 -4.44 -13.91 -2.50
N TRP A 244 -5.02 -12.73 -2.63
CA TRP A 244 -4.55 -11.67 -3.52
C TRP A 244 -3.86 -10.57 -2.73
N ASP A 245 -2.79 -10.00 -3.27
CA ASP A 245 -2.29 -8.70 -2.81
C ASP A 245 -3.30 -7.62 -3.24
N PRO A 246 -3.88 -6.84 -2.31
CA PRO A 246 -4.85 -5.80 -2.66
C PRO A 246 -4.33 -4.78 -3.68
N THR A 247 -3.02 -4.69 -3.81
CA THR A 247 -2.34 -3.75 -4.70
C THR A 247 -1.79 -4.39 -5.97
N ASP A 248 -2.08 -5.69 -6.23
CA ASP A 248 -1.69 -6.32 -7.49
C ASP A 248 -2.48 -5.67 -8.64
N PRO A 249 -1.81 -5.12 -9.65
CA PRO A 249 -2.45 -4.43 -10.77
C PRO A 249 -3.15 -5.36 -11.76
N ASP A 250 -3.17 -6.66 -11.52
CA ASP A 250 -3.90 -7.60 -12.36
C ASP A 250 -5.38 -7.20 -12.43
N PRO A 251 -5.96 -7.01 -13.64
CA PRO A 251 -7.36 -6.59 -13.79
C PRO A 251 -8.37 -7.58 -13.19
N GLU A 252 -7.99 -8.85 -12.99
CA GLU A 252 -8.82 -9.85 -12.34
C GLU A 252 -8.76 -9.77 -10.79
N ASN A 253 -7.95 -8.88 -10.23
CA ASN A 253 -7.84 -8.73 -8.78
C ASN A 253 -9.17 -8.26 -8.17
N PRO A 254 -9.81 -9.08 -7.34
CA PRO A 254 -11.13 -8.75 -6.77
C PRO A 254 -11.09 -7.56 -5.81
N TYR A 255 -9.92 -7.22 -5.27
CA TYR A 255 -9.76 -6.03 -4.43
C TYR A 255 -9.94 -4.71 -5.17
N HIS A 256 -9.85 -4.68 -6.51
CA HIS A 256 -10.11 -3.47 -7.28
C HIS A 256 -11.55 -2.97 -7.13
N ALA A 257 -12.49 -3.86 -6.84
CA ALA A 257 -13.87 -3.47 -6.53
C ALA A 257 -14.00 -2.74 -5.17
N VAL A 258 -13.03 -2.91 -4.28
CA VAL A 258 -13.03 -2.35 -2.92
C VAL A 258 -12.15 -1.11 -2.81
N TYR A 259 -10.92 -1.20 -3.31
CA TYR A 259 -9.90 -0.15 -3.16
C TYR A 259 -9.67 0.66 -4.44
N GLY A 260 -10.30 0.29 -5.57
CA GLY A 260 -9.93 0.78 -6.89
C GLY A 260 -8.70 0.08 -7.45
N ALA A 261 -8.48 0.21 -8.75
CA ALA A 261 -7.24 -0.28 -9.35
C ALA A 261 -6.05 0.54 -8.81
N PRO A 262 -4.92 -0.10 -8.45
CA PRO A 262 -3.77 0.62 -7.93
C PRO A 262 -3.18 1.52 -9.03
N ASP A 263 -2.83 2.74 -8.66
CA ASP A 263 -2.05 3.60 -9.53
C ASP A 263 -0.62 3.04 -9.62
N VAL A 264 -0.32 2.46 -10.76
CA VAL A 264 1.01 1.94 -11.11
C VAL A 264 1.69 2.83 -12.15
N SER A 265 1.01 3.90 -12.58
CA SER A 265 1.42 4.80 -13.65
C SER A 265 2.00 6.12 -13.15
N ALA A 266 2.13 6.33 -11.83
CA ALA A 266 2.77 7.53 -11.33
C ALA A 266 4.11 7.68 -12.05
N ASP A 267 4.11 8.59 -13.01
CA ASP A 267 5.26 9.18 -13.71
C ASP A 267 6.00 8.41 -14.81
N ALA A 268 5.34 7.51 -15.54
CA ALA A 268 5.80 7.15 -16.88
C ALA A 268 5.48 8.24 -17.94
N ALA A 269 4.96 9.38 -17.53
CA ALA A 269 4.49 10.42 -18.43
C ALA A 269 5.35 11.68 -18.29
N GLU A 270 6.49 11.72 -19.01
CA GLU A 270 6.95 12.90 -19.76
C GLU A 270 8.31 12.68 -20.46
N GLY A 271 8.62 11.44 -20.79
CA GLY A 271 9.86 11.11 -21.53
C GLY A 271 9.68 10.59 -22.95
N ALA A 272 8.45 10.50 -23.47
CA ALA A 272 8.17 10.05 -24.85
C ALA A 272 7.62 11.19 -25.70
N GLY A 273 8.37 12.24 -25.81
CA GLY A 273 8.08 13.38 -26.68
C GLY A 273 9.32 13.76 -27.50
N ALA A 274 9.20 13.55 -28.82
CA ALA A 274 10.05 14.08 -29.88
C ALA A 274 11.36 13.35 -30.18
N GLY A 275 11.29 12.55 -31.20
CA GLY A 275 12.38 12.05 -32.01
C GLY A 275 11.80 11.54 -33.32
N GLU A 276 11.56 12.45 -34.28
CA GLU A 276 11.41 12.12 -35.70
C GLU A 276 12.76 11.60 -36.25
#